data_43a4f477c94c36db53d355e528d646b9
#
_entry.id   43a4f477c94c36db53d355e528d646b9
#
_cell.length_a   1.000
_cell.length_b   1.000
_cell.length_c   1.000
_cell.angle_alpha   90.00
_cell.angle_beta   90.00
_cell.angle_gamma   90.00
#
_symmetry.space_group_name_H-M   'P 1'
#
loop_
_entity.id
_entity.type
_entity.pdbx_description
1 polymer ?
#
loop_
_entity_poly.entity_id
_entity_poly.type
_entity_poly.pdbx_seq_one_letter_code
_entity_poly.pdbx_strand_id
1 'polypeptide(L)'
;ITPEAAMEIIERPTPGIPEAMRAESMRITPKGCLSRSVAGIRKRTLIITLPGSKKASQENILAVIDPVAHGLDMLYSEGSADCAK
;
A
#
# COMPACT_ATOMS: atom_id res chain seq x y z
N ILE A 1 1.93 -7.28 11.38
CA ILE A 1 1.65 -5.94 11.90
C ILE A 1 0.18 -5.60 11.66
N THR A 2 -0.48 -5.06 12.67
CA THR A 2 -1.87 -4.67 12.55
C THR A 2 -1.99 -3.31 11.87
N PRO A 3 -3.14 -3.03 11.23
CA PRO A 3 -3.34 -1.68 10.65
C PRO A 3 -3.18 -0.56 11.67
N GLU A 4 -3.62 -0.78 12.90
CA GLU A 4 -3.49 0.22 13.96
C GLU A 4 -2.02 0.50 14.28
N ALA A 5 -1.21 -0.56 14.41
CA ALA A 5 0.22 -0.39 14.67
C ALA A 5 0.91 0.31 13.51
N ALA A 6 0.54 -0.04 12.28
CA ALA A 6 1.10 0.60 11.11
C ALA A 6 0.77 2.09 11.07
N MET A 7 -0.47 2.45 11.40
CA MET A 7 -0.88 3.84 11.41
C MET A 7 -0.08 4.68 12.40
N GLU A 8 0.33 4.09 13.50
CA GLU A 8 1.12 4.81 14.51
C GLU A 8 2.50 5.19 14.01
N ILE A 9 3.09 4.41 13.10
CA ILE A 9 4.45 4.65 12.64
C ILE A 9 4.51 5.31 11.27
N ILE A 10 3.41 5.32 10.53
CA ILE A 10 3.37 5.98 9.22
C ILE A 10 3.40 7.49 9.42
N GLU A 11 4.32 8.12 8.73
CA GLU A 11 4.45 9.59 8.76
C GLU A 11 3.61 10.25 7.67
N ARG A 12 3.51 9.61 6.50
CA ARG A 12 2.75 10.15 5.37
C ARG A 12 1.91 9.03 4.76
N PRO A 13 0.60 9.06 4.91
CA PRO A 13 -0.26 8.03 4.32
C PRO A 13 -0.21 8.06 2.79
N THR A 14 -0.35 6.88 2.18
CA THR A 14 -0.51 6.75 0.74
C THR A 14 -1.84 6.02 0.49
N PRO A 15 -2.97 6.72 0.61
CA PRO A 15 -4.28 6.05 0.61
C PRO A 15 -4.63 5.37 -0.71
N GLY A 16 -3.99 5.76 -1.81
CA GLY A 16 -4.27 5.13 -3.10
C GLY A 16 -3.89 3.66 -3.16
N ILE A 17 -2.89 3.23 -2.36
CA ILE A 17 -2.48 1.82 -2.35
C ILE A 17 -3.57 0.94 -1.72
N PRO A 18 -4.05 1.24 -0.51
CA PRO A 18 -5.17 0.44 0.03
C PRO A 18 -6.43 0.54 -0.81
N GLU A 19 -6.67 1.68 -1.45
CA GLU A 19 -7.83 1.83 -2.33
C GLU A 19 -7.74 0.88 -3.52
N ALA A 20 -6.58 0.79 -4.15
CA ALA A 20 -6.38 -0.10 -5.28
C ALA A 20 -6.49 -1.57 -4.86
N MET A 21 -5.92 -1.91 -3.70
CA MET A 21 -6.03 -3.27 -3.18
C MET A 21 -7.48 -3.63 -2.86
N ARG A 22 -8.22 -2.70 -2.27
CA ARG A 22 -9.62 -2.90 -1.93
C ARG A 22 -10.48 -3.06 -3.19
N ALA A 23 -10.20 -2.26 -4.22
CA ALA A 23 -10.90 -2.34 -5.48
C ALA A 23 -10.72 -3.72 -6.12
N GLU A 24 -9.50 -4.24 -6.10
CA GLU A 24 -9.24 -5.58 -6.63
C GLU A 24 -9.96 -6.65 -5.80
N SER A 25 -9.94 -6.51 -4.48
CA SER A 25 -10.65 -7.44 -3.61
C SER A 25 -12.16 -7.41 -3.87
N MET A 26 -12.72 -6.23 -4.10
CA MET A 26 -14.14 -6.09 -4.41
C MET A 26 -14.51 -6.75 -5.73
N ARG A 27 -13.59 -6.74 -6.68
CA ARG A 27 -13.80 -7.42 -7.96
C ARG A 27 -13.95 -8.92 -7.76
N ILE A 28 -13.27 -9.46 -6.78
CA ILE A 28 -13.28 -10.91 -6.48
C ILE A 28 -14.41 -11.26 -5.54
N THR A 29 -14.64 -10.48 -4.51
CA THR A 29 -15.68 -10.72 -3.51
C THR A 29 -16.16 -9.41 -2.90
N PRO A 30 -17.49 -9.27 -2.66
CA PRO A 30 -18.01 -8.07 -1.98
C PRO A 30 -17.42 -7.85 -0.59
N LYS A 31 -16.88 -8.89 0.04
CA LYS A 31 -16.26 -8.76 1.37
C LYS A 31 -15.02 -7.90 1.34
N GLY A 32 -14.49 -7.59 0.17
CA GLY A 32 -13.32 -6.71 0.05
C GLY A 32 -13.53 -5.34 0.69
N CYS A 33 -14.77 -4.86 0.77
CA CYS A 33 -15.04 -3.57 1.40
C CYS A 33 -14.76 -3.55 2.90
N LEU A 34 -14.58 -4.71 3.51
CA LEU A 34 -14.26 -4.82 4.92
C LEU A 34 -12.76 -4.76 5.20
N SER A 35 -11.95 -4.66 4.15
CA SER A 35 -10.50 -4.58 4.32
C SER A 35 -10.12 -3.33 5.09
N ARG A 36 -9.24 -3.50 6.09
CA ARG A 36 -8.71 -2.39 6.88
C ARG A 36 -7.26 -2.10 6.53
N SER A 37 -6.81 -2.52 5.36
CA SER A 37 -5.43 -2.30 4.92
C SER A 37 -5.10 -0.82 4.90
N VAL A 38 -3.87 -0.51 5.31
CA VAL A 38 -3.34 0.84 5.26
C VAL A 38 -1.96 0.80 4.60
N ALA A 39 -1.53 1.93 4.09
CA ALA A 39 -0.20 2.06 3.53
C ALA A 39 0.29 3.48 3.75
N GLY A 40 1.60 3.63 3.84
CA GLY A 40 2.19 4.94 4.02
C GLY A 40 3.69 4.88 4.07
N ILE A 41 4.29 6.02 4.26
CA ILE A 41 5.74 6.20 4.21
C ILE A 41 6.24 6.61 5.58
N ARG A 42 7.30 5.94 6.03
CA ARG A 42 8.08 6.38 7.18
C ARG A 42 9.51 6.56 6.71
N LYS A 43 9.99 7.81 6.72
CA LYS A 43 11.31 8.17 6.20
C LYS A 43 11.40 7.71 4.74
N ARG A 44 12.19 6.68 4.46
CA ARG A 44 12.35 6.15 3.10
C ARG A 44 11.83 4.72 2.97
N THR A 45 10.94 4.33 3.88
CA THR A 45 10.36 3.00 3.90
C THR A 45 8.88 3.10 3.57
N LEU A 46 8.44 2.29 2.62
CA LEU A 46 7.02 2.15 2.30
C LEU A 46 6.47 0.99 3.12
N ILE A 47 5.42 1.25 3.87
CA ILE A 47 4.78 0.28 4.75
C ILE A 47 3.41 -0.04 4.17
N ILE A 48 3.12 -1.32 3.98
CA ILE A 48 1.83 -1.78 3.48
C ILE A 48 1.38 -2.94 4.36
N THR A 49 0.16 -2.86 4.89
CA THR A 49 -0.43 -3.99 5.60
C THR A 49 -1.19 -4.85 4.61
N LEU A 50 -1.05 -6.17 4.73
CA LEU A 50 -1.68 -7.11 3.82
C LEU A 50 -2.68 -7.99 4.59
N PRO A 51 -3.68 -8.58 3.87
CA PRO A 51 -4.60 -9.52 4.51
C PRO A 51 -3.87 -10.73 5.08
N GLY A 52 -4.45 -11.36 6.09
CA GLY A 52 -3.87 -12.55 6.69
C GLY A 52 -3.90 -13.78 5.81
N SER A 53 -4.83 -13.85 4.86
CA SER A 53 -4.92 -14.96 3.93
C SER A 53 -3.82 -14.87 2.88
N LYS A 54 -3.12 -15.98 2.66
CA LYS A 54 -2.06 -16.01 1.64
C LYS A 54 -2.59 -15.65 0.26
N LYS A 55 -3.74 -16.20 -0.11
CA LYS A 55 -4.32 -15.94 -1.42
C LYS A 55 -4.71 -14.47 -1.59
N ALA A 56 -5.39 -13.90 -0.60
CA ALA A 56 -5.79 -12.51 -0.64
C ALA A 56 -4.57 -11.59 -0.64
N SER A 57 -3.55 -11.93 0.12
CA SER A 57 -2.31 -11.18 0.17
C SER A 57 -1.64 -11.13 -1.20
N GLN A 58 -1.55 -12.26 -1.88
CA GLN A 58 -0.96 -12.33 -3.22
C GLN A 58 -1.78 -11.54 -4.23
N GLU A 59 -3.10 -11.65 -4.18
CA GLU A 59 -3.97 -10.92 -5.09
C GLU A 59 -3.82 -9.41 -4.90
N ASN A 60 -3.75 -8.98 -3.65
CA ASN A 60 -3.65 -7.57 -3.34
C ASN A 60 -2.30 -7.00 -3.78
N ILE A 61 -1.21 -7.73 -3.53
CA ILE A 61 0.11 -7.22 -3.89
C ILE A 61 0.27 -7.12 -5.41
N LEU A 62 -0.28 -8.09 -6.15
CA LEU A 62 -0.22 -8.06 -7.60
C LEU A 62 -0.98 -6.86 -8.18
N ALA A 63 -2.05 -6.44 -7.50
CA ALA A 63 -2.84 -5.30 -7.95
C ALA A 63 -2.07 -3.99 -7.88
N VAL A 64 -1.06 -3.90 -6.98
CA VAL A 64 -0.37 -2.64 -6.74
C VAL A 64 1.13 -2.72 -7.01
N ILE A 65 1.62 -3.84 -7.56
CA ILE A 65 3.07 -4.05 -7.67
C ILE A 65 3.75 -2.99 -8.54
N ASP A 66 3.14 -2.61 -9.65
CA ASP A 66 3.75 -1.61 -10.54
C ASP A 66 3.77 -0.22 -9.91
N PRO A 67 2.66 0.31 -9.40
CA PRO A 67 2.71 1.60 -8.69
C PRO A 67 3.65 1.59 -7.50
N VAL A 68 3.71 0.47 -6.76
CA VAL A 68 4.61 0.36 -5.61
C VAL A 68 6.06 0.42 -6.05
N ALA A 69 6.42 -0.30 -7.11
CA ALA A 69 7.78 -0.27 -7.63
C ALA A 69 8.17 1.14 -8.06
N HIS A 70 7.26 1.84 -8.72
CA HIS A 70 7.50 3.22 -9.12
C HIS A 70 7.67 4.13 -7.91
N GLY A 71 6.82 3.94 -6.89
CA GLY A 71 6.92 4.72 -5.66
C GLY A 71 8.23 4.52 -4.94
N LEU A 72 8.73 3.28 -4.92
CA LEU A 72 10.03 2.99 -4.32
C LEU A 72 11.16 3.66 -5.09
N ASP A 73 11.11 3.65 -6.41
CA ASP A 73 12.09 4.36 -7.21
C ASP A 73 12.11 5.84 -6.87
N MET A 74 10.95 6.45 -6.73
CA MET A 74 10.85 7.86 -6.35
C MET A 74 11.45 8.13 -4.97
N LEU A 75 11.20 7.24 -4.02
CA LEU A 75 11.75 7.37 -2.67
C LEU A 75 13.28 7.30 -2.67
N TYR A 76 13.83 6.39 -3.45
CA TYR A 76 15.29 6.17 -3.44
C TYR A 76 16.03 7.12 -4.34
N SER A 77 15.37 7.70 -5.32
CA SER A 77 15.95 8.78 -6.10
C SER A 77 15.68 10.14 -5.46
N GLU A 78 15.38 10.12 -4.18
CA GLU A 78 14.98 11.29 -3.44
C GLU A 78 15.92 12.44 -3.68
N GLY A 79 15.43 13.59 -3.46
CA GLY A 79 16.19 14.77 -3.83
C GLY A 79 16.07 15.06 -5.31
N SER A 80 15.58 14.12 -6.09
CA SER A 80 15.23 14.42 -7.46
C SER A 80 13.93 15.24 -7.42
N ALA A 81 14.06 16.52 -7.60
CA ALA A 81 12.89 17.39 -7.60
C ALA A 81 11.88 16.99 -8.68
N ASP A 82 12.37 16.40 -9.73
CA ASP A 82 11.51 15.97 -10.83
C ASP A 82 10.55 14.89 -10.41
N CYS A 83 11.02 13.96 -9.59
CA CYS A 83 10.15 12.88 -9.10
C CYS A 83 9.15 13.38 -8.09
N ALA A 84 9.46 14.47 -7.40
CA ALA A 84 8.60 15.02 -6.37
C ALA A 84 7.42 15.82 -6.92
N LYS A 85 7.43 16.10 -8.19
CA LYS A 85 6.42 16.96 -8.80
C LYS A 85 5.19 16.22 -9.29
#